data_e14a5981e2fae31960c97eae19902932
#
_entry.id   e14a5981e2fae31960c97eae19902932
#
_cell.length_a   1.000
_cell.length_b   1.000
_cell.length_c   1.000
_cell.angle_alpha   90.00
_cell.angle_beta   90.00
_cell.angle_gamma   90.00
#
_symmetry.space_group_name_H-M   'P 1'
#
loop_
_entity.id
_entity.type
_entity.pdbx_description
1 polymer ?
#
loop_
_entity_poly.entity_id
_entity_poly.type
_entity_poly.pdbx_seq_one_letter_code
_entity_poly.pdbx_strand_id
1 'polypeptide(L)'
;MTVEPLRPAWSEQFAEGELRQLVARGPLGHVTPEWAWGGSTGQGVRVAIVDSGIEHDHPALDGSVYGGVIVDYDGRTKTKVRISADDTPHDLFGHGTACAGIIHSIAPQAELYSVRVLGKDATGRALQFAGGLRWAIENGMQVINLSLSTSREEYYGLFHELADQAYFRNVMLISAVNNIPVPSYPSLYAVVVSVAAHDGHDPFTYYYNPSPPVEFGAPGIDVRVAWLNKQSSVSTGNSFAAPHITGIVARIRAKHPELVPFQIKTVLAACATNTRRTE
;
A
#
# COMPACT_ATOMS: atom_id res chain seq x y z
N MET A 1 19.03 5.38 29.76
CA MET A 1 19.01 5.90 28.39
C MET A 1 17.80 5.26 27.74
N THR A 2 16.71 5.98 27.60
CA THR A 2 15.55 5.55 26.82
C THR A 2 15.99 5.60 25.34
N VAL A 3 16.08 4.44 24.71
CA VAL A 3 16.30 4.35 23.26
C VAL A 3 15.03 4.90 22.63
N GLU A 4 15.11 6.05 21.97
CA GLU A 4 14.00 6.53 21.14
C GLU A 4 13.67 5.45 20.11
N PRO A 5 12.37 5.13 19.91
CA PRO A 5 11.99 4.17 18.91
C PRO A 5 12.52 4.63 17.54
N LEU A 6 13.15 3.71 16.81
CA LEU A 6 13.69 3.99 15.49
C LEU A 6 12.55 4.40 14.55
N ARG A 7 12.45 5.69 14.25
CA ARG A 7 11.45 6.21 13.31
C ARG A 7 11.87 5.90 11.87
N PRO A 8 10.96 5.39 11.02
CA PRO A 8 11.25 5.23 9.60
C PRO A 8 11.56 6.57 8.93
N ALA A 9 12.40 6.57 7.90
CA ALA A 9 12.68 7.77 7.11
C ALA A 9 11.37 8.41 6.60
N TRP A 10 11.33 9.74 6.56
CA TRP A 10 10.19 10.56 6.12
C TRP A 10 9.01 10.62 7.11
N SER A 11 9.00 9.87 8.22
CA SER A 11 7.91 9.92 9.19
C SER A 11 7.92 11.17 10.07
N GLU A 12 9.05 11.89 10.20
CA GLU A 12 9.18 13.11 11.01
C GLU A 12 8.16 14.19 10.61
N GLN A 13 7.94 14.39 9.32
CA GLN A 13 7.01 15.40 8.80
C GLN A 13 5.53 15.13 9.15
N PHE A 14 5.21 13.92 9.63
CA PHE A 14 3.89 13.50 10.08
C PHE A 14 3.79 13.36 11.60
N ALA A 15 4.84 13.70 12.34
CA ALA A 15 4.80 13.78 13.79
C ALA A 15 3.83 14.90 14.22
N GLU A 16 3.12 14.71 15.33
CA GLU A 16 2.05 15.61 15.78
C GLU A 16 2.48 17.09 15.83
N GLY A 17 3.71 17.36 16.27
CA GLY A 17 4.25 18.74 16.34
C GLY A 17 4.66 19.34 14.99
N GLU A 18 4.84 18.51 13.96
CA GLU A 18 5.34 18.92 12.63
C GLU A 18 4.25 18.99 11.57
N LEU A 19 3.03 18.56 11.91
CA LEU A 19 1.90 18.51 10.97
C LEU A 19 1.53 19.88 10.43
N ARG A 20 1.61 20.04 9.11
CA ARG A 20 1.12 21.22 8.42
C ARG A 20 -0.40 21.24 8.38
N GLN A 21 -0.98 22.33 8.84
CA GLN A 21 -2.43 22.55 8.68
C GLN A 21 -2.70 23.07 7.27
N LEU A 22 -3.50 22.33 6.51
CA LEU A 22 -3.83 22.65 5.13
C LEU A 22 -5.26 23.23 5.04
N VAL A 23 -5.47 24.11 4.08
CA VAL A 23 -6.79 24.69 3.78
C VAL A 23 -7.26 24.14 2.45
N ALA A 24 -8.34 23.36 2.47
CA ALA A 24 -9.00 22.90 1.24
C ALA A 24 -9.69 24.09 0.54
N ARG A 25 -9.39 24.28 -0.75
CA ARG A 25 -9.95 25.36 -1.58
C ARG A 25 -10.81 24.79 -2.70
N GLY A 26 -11.85 25.53 -3.07
CA GLY A 26 -12.74 25.20 -4.19
C GLY A 26 -13.64 23.99 -3.94
N PRO A 27 -14.02 23.25 -4.99
CA PRO A 27 -15.00 22.15 -4.91
C PRO A 27 -14.61 21.03 -3.96
N LEU A 28 -13.32 20.90 -3.59
CA LEU A 28 -12.83 19.90 -2.64
C LEU A 28 -13.32 20.15 -1.21
N GLY A 29 -13.78 21.35 -0.86
CA GLY A 29 -14.34 21.66 0.45
C GLY A 29 -15.58 20.85 0.82
N HIS A 30 -16.27 20.26 -0.17
CA HIS A 30 -17.45 19.40 0.05
C HIS A 30 -17.12 17.91 0.13
N VAL A 31 -15.90 17.49 -0.19
CA VAL A 31 -15.47 16.09 -0.09
C VAL A 31 -15.18 15.76 1.36
N THR A 32 -15.97 14.86 1.94
CA THR A 32 -15.86 14.43 3.33
C THR A 32 -15.51 12.95 3.42
N PRO A 33 -14.91 12.45 4.53
CA PRO A 33 -14.73 11.03 4.77
C PRO A 33 -16.03 10.22 4.62
N GLU A 34 -17.14 10.77 5.12
CA GLU A 34 -18.46 10.12 4.98
C GLU A 34 -18.88 10.02 3.51
N TRP A 35 -18.71 11.06 2.72
CA TRP A 35 -18.94 11.01 1.28
C TRP A 35 -17.98 10.04 0.60
N ALA A 36 -16.70 10.10 0.92
CA ALA A 36 -15.66 9.35 0.21
C ALA A 36 -15.73 7.84 0.45
N TRP A 37 -15.89 7.39 1.70
CA TRP A 37 -15.89 5.97 2.05
C TRP A 37 -16.88 5.57 3.15
N GLY A 38 -17.65 6.51 3.71
CA GLY A 38 -18.62 6.21 4.77
C GLY A 38 -19.59 5.09 4.34
N GLY A 39 -19.81 4.10 5.21
CA GLY A 39 -20.64 2.94 4.94
C GLY A 39 -20.06 1.90 3.99
N SER A 40 -18.96 2.20 3.26
CA SER A 40 -18.31 1.24 2.36
C SER A 40 -17.41 0.27 3.13
N THR A 41 -17.39 -0.98 2.69
CA THR A 41 -16.55 -2.07 3.24
C THR A 41 -15.50 -2.59 2.28
N GLY A 42 -15.38 -1.96 1.10
CA GLY A 42 -14.48 -2.41 0.03
C GLY A 42 -15.06 -3.54 -0.83
N GLN A 43 -16.37 -3.85 -0.70
CA GLN A 43 -17.02 -4.97 -1.42
C GLN A 43 -16.79 -4.90 -2.93
N GLY A 44 -16.37 -6.04 -3.50
CA GLY A 44 -16.14 -6.20 -4.94
C GLY A 44 -14.87 -5.54 -5.47
N VAL A 45 -14.02 -5.00 -4.59
CA VAL A 45 -12.73 -4.43 -4.99
C VAL A 45 -11.63 -5.46 -4.83
N ARG A 46 -10.93 -5.75 -5.93
CA ARG A 46 -9.75 -6.63 -5.94
C ARG A 46 -8.50 -5.88 -5.58
N VAL A 47 -7.83 -6.35 -4.52
CA VAL A 47 -6.61 -5.75 -3.99
C VAL A 47 -5.47 -6.76 -4.08
N ALA A 48 -4.44 -6.45 -4.85
CA ALA A 48 -3.21 -7.25 -4.86
C ALA A 48 -2.23 -6.77 -3.78
N ILE A 49 -1.64 -7.70 -3.06
CA ILE A 49 -0.54 -7.47 -2.12
C ILE A 49 0.71 -8.10 -2.76
N VAL A 50 1.60 -7.26 -3.28
CA VAL A 50 2.87 -7.67 -3.90
C VAL A 50 3.92 -7.71 -2.80
N ASP A 51 4.24 -8.92 -2.28
CA ASP A 51 5.00 -9.08 -1.05
C ASP A 51 5.62 -10.50 -0.90
N SER A 52 5.80 -10.96 0.34
CA SER A 52 6.34 -12.28 0.72
C SER A 52 5.32 -13.44 0.63
N GLY A 53 4.09 -13.15 0.25
CA GLY A 53 2.96 -14.07 0.27
C GLY A 53 1.91 -13.64 1.28
N ILE A 54 0.85 -14.45 1.45
CA ILE A 54 -0.18 -14.27 2.48
C ILE A 54 -0.49 -15.64 3.09
N GLU A 55 -0.49 -15.76 4.40
CA GLU A 55 -1.01 -16.93 5.12
C GLU A 55 -2.54 -16.90 5.03
N HIS A 56 -3.11 -17.50 3.97
CA HIS A 56 -4.50 -17.32 3.55
C HIS A 56 -5.53 -17.74 4.60
N ASP A 57 -5.20 -18.71 5.45
CA ASP A 57 -6.04 -19.23 6.54
C ASP A 57 -5.78 -18.55 7.90
N HIS A 58 -5.10 -17.39 7.90
CA HIS A 58 -4.88 -16.62 9.12
C HIS A 58 -6.20 -16.05 9.65
N PRO A 59 -6.54 -16.22 10.96
CA PRO A 59 -7.82 -15.78 11.52
C PRO A 59 -8.15 -14.29 11.30
N ALA A 60 -7.14 -13.43 11.28
CA ALA A 60 -7.33 -11.99 11.03
C ALA A 60 -7.72 -11.64 9.59
N LEU A 61 -7.82 -12.60 8.68
CA LEU A 61 -8.19 -12.39 7.28
C LEU A 61 -9.61 -12.87 6.95
N ASP A 62 -10.21 -13.65 7.84
CA ASP A 62 -11.62 -14.12 7.76
C ASP A 62 -12.04 -14.62 6.34
N GLY A 63 -11.15 -15.36 5.68
CA GLY A 63 -11.41 -15.91 4.34
C GLY A 63 -11.38 -14.88 3.20
N SER A 64 -10.86 -13.68 3.41
CA SER A 64 -10.80 -12.62 2.38
C SER A 64 -9.75 -12.84 1.28
N VAL A 65 -8.94 -13.89 1.35
CA VAL A 65 -7.91 -14.21 0.35
C VAL A 65 -8.48 -15.14 -0.71
N TYR A 66 -8.60 -14.64 -1.93
CA TYR A 66 -9.27 -15.31 -3.05
C TYR A 66 -8.32 -16.11 -3.96
N GLY A 67 -7.00 -15.99 -3.74
CA GLY A 67 -5.98 -16.68 -4.51
C GLY A 67 -4.72 -15.84 -4.69
N GLY A 68 -3.85 -16.26 -5.59
CA GLY A 68 -2.62 -15.53 -5.84
C GLY A 68 -1.72 -16.15 -6.89
N VAL A 69 -0.52 -15.62 -6.95
CA VAL A 69 0.56 -16.11 -7.81
C VAL A 69 1.91 -16.05 -7.11
N ILE A 70 2.77 -16.93 -7.56
CA ILE A 70 4.19 -16.98 -7.22
C ILE A 70 4.97 -16.48 -8.42
N VAL A 71 5.87 -15.53 -8.20
CA VAL A 71 6.74 -14.97 -9.21
C VAL A 71 8.17 -15.41 -8.93
N ASP A 72 8.58 -16.47 -9.60
CA ASP A 72 9.90 -17.03 -9.47
C ASP A 72 10.86 -16.45 -10.52
N TYR A 73 12.10 -16.30 -10.12
CA TYR A 73 13.16 -15.94 -11.06
C TYR A 73 13.58 -17.15 -11.90
N ASP A 74 13.51 -17.02 -13.23
CA ASP A 74 14.05 -18.05 -14.11
C ASP A 74 15.58 -17.97 -14.15
N GLY A 75 16.21 -18.82 -13.34
CA GLY A 75 17.67 -18.89 -13.23
C GLY A 75 18.40 -19.25 -14.54
N ARG A 76 17.69 -19.78 -15.56
CA ARG A 76 18.28 -20.14 -16.86
C ARG A 76 18.50 -18.93 -17.76
N THR A 77 17.59 -17.96 -17.70
CA THR A 77 17.58 -16.83 -18.63
C THR A 77 18.15 -15.55 -18.04
N LYS A 78 18.32 -15.44 -16.72
CA LYS A 78 18.74 -14.24 -15.95
C LYS A 78 17.91 -12.96 -16.19
N THR A 79 16.95 -12.99 -17.12
CA THR A 79 16.13 -11.84 -17.54
C THR A 79 14.63 -12.11 -17.49
N LYS A 80 14.22 -13.36 -17.23
CA LYS A 80 12.80 -13.76 -17.22
C LYS A 80 12.36 -14.18 -15.84
N VAL A 81 11.10 -13.93 -15.54
CA VAL A 81 10.39 -14.47 -14.40
C VAL A 81 9.36 -15.48 -14.88
N ARG A 82 9.08 -16.48 -14.04
CA ARG A 82 7.99 -17.43 -14.24
C ARG A 82 6.91 -17.11 -13.23
N ILE A 83 5.69 -17.01 -13.70
CA ILE A 83 4.51 -16.79 -12.87
C ILE A 83 3.71 -18.09 -12.83
N SER A 84 3.38 -18.56 -11.65
CA SER A 84 2.54 -19.74 -11.44
C SER A 84 1.40 -19.41 -10.48
N ALA A 85 0.24 -20.03 -10.68
CA ALA A 85 -0.89 -19.89 -9.77
C ALA A 85 -0.52 -20.38 -8.36
N ASP A 86 -1.11 -19.77 -7.36
CA ASP A 86 -1.01 -20.12 -5.95
C ASP A 86 -2.44 -20.20 -5.39
N ASP A 87 -3.06 -21.38 -5.52
CA ASP A 87 -4.46 -21.58 -5.14
C ASP A 87 -4.66 -21.62 -3.62
N THR A 88 -3.59 -21.88 -2.88
CA THR A 88 -3.54 -21.87 -1.41
C THR A 88 -2.37 -21.00 -0.95
N PRO A 89 -2.49 -19.68 -1.08
CA PRO A 89 -1.40 -18.77 -0.78
C PRO A 89 -0.83 -18.98 0.61
N HIS A 90 0.49 -18.96 0.69
CA HIS A 90 1.21 -19.01 1.95
C HIS A 90 2.30 -17.93 1.97
N ASP A 91 2.60 -17.45 3.16
CA ASP A 91 3.62 -16.43 3.38
C ASP A 91 4.95 -17.08 3.79
N LEU A 92 6.04 -16.59 3.24
CA LEU A 92 7.38 -17.10 3.56
C LEU A 92 8.08 -16.36 4.69
N PHE A 93 7.59 -15.14 5.03
CA PHE A 93 8.24 -14.26 5.99
C PHE A 93 7.27 -13.70 7.04
N GLY A 94 6.01 -13.41 6.67
CA GLY A 94 4.97 -12.83 7.51
C GLY A 94 4.58 -11.40 7.17
N HIS A 95 5.40 -10.71 6.38
CA HIS A 95 5.19 -9.30 6.06
C HIS A 95 3.96 -9.08 5.17
N GLY A 96 3.74 -9.91 4.16
CA GLY A 96 2.55 -9.81 3.31
C GLY A 96 1.26 -10.14 4.06
N THR A 97 1.29 -11.09 5.02
CA THR A 97 0.18 -11.38 5.92
C THR A 97 -0.15 -10.18 6.81
N ALA A 98 0.88 -9.49 7.32
CA ALA A 98 0.70 -8.26 8.09
C ALA A 98 0.02 -7.16 7.25
N CYS A 99 0.49 -6.92 6.03
CA CYS A 99 -0.14 -5.97 5.11
C CYS A 99 -1.59 -6.35 4.79
N ALA A 100 -1.85 -7.63 4.52
CA ALA A 100 -3.21 -8.14 4.26
C ALA A 100 -4.14 -7.92 5.45
N GLY A 101 -3.67 -8.19 6.68
CA GLY A 101 -4.44 -7.99 7.91
C GLY A 101 -4.82 -6.53 8.14
N ILE A 102 -3.91 -5.59 7.87
CA ILE A 102 -4.21 -4.16 7.97
C ILE A 102 -5.27 -3.77 6.93
N ILE A 103 -5.11 -4.18 5.66
CA ILE A 103 -6.08 -3.89 4.60
C ILE A 103 -7.46 -4.45 4.96
N HIS A 104 -7.52 -5.72 5.40
CA HIS A 104 -8.76 -6.38 5.77
C HIS A 104 -9.46 -5.67 6.95
N SER A 105 -8.72 -5.21 7.95
CA SER A 105 -9.29 -4.48 9.09
C SER A 105 -10.00 -3.19 8.69
N ILE A 106 -9.58 -2.56 7.59
CA ILE A 106 -10.17 -1.32 7.06
C ILE A 106 -11.23 -1.60 6.01
N ALA A 107 -10.98 -2.55 5.10
CA ALA A 107 -11.85 -2.92 4.00
C ALA A 107 -12.19 -4.43 4.05
N PRO A 108 -13.06 -4.86 5.00
CA PRO A 108 -13.26 -6.28 5.32
C PRO A 108 -13.92 -7.10 4.20
N GLN A 109 -14.54 -6.46 3.22
CA GLN A 109 -15.15 -7.15 2.08
C GLN A 109 -14.37 -6.94 0.77
N ALA A 110 -13.14 -6.40 0.83
CA ALA A 110 -12.24 -6.40 -0.32
C ALA A 110 -11.72 -7.82 -0.59
N GLU A 111 -11.58 -8.15 -1.87
CA GLU A 111 -11.01 -9.41 -2.32
C GLU A 111 -9.48 -9.31 -2.36
N LEU A 112 -8.78 -10.03 -1.48
CA LEU A 112 -7.32 -9.97 -1.40
C LEU A 112 -6.67 -11.03 -2.28
N TYR A 113 -5.62 -10.62 -3.00
CA TYR A 113 -4.83 -11.50 -3.87
C TYR A 113 -3.36 -11.43 -3.49
N SER A 114 -2.77 -12.59 -3.23
CA SER A 114 -1.35 -12.74 -2.92
C SER A 114 -0.51 -12.71 -4.19
N VAL A 115 0.45 -11.78 -4.28
CA VAL A 115 1.44 -11.75 -5.37
C VAL A 115 2.82 -11.90 -4.73
N ARG A 116 3.26 -13.17 -4.60
CA ARG A 116 4.50 -13.48 -3.91
C ARG A 116 5.71 -13.25 -4.80
N VAL A 117 6.52 -12.24 -4.43
CA VAL A 117 7.75 -11.82 -5.13
C VAL A 117 8.99 -11.87 -4.23
N LEU A 118 8.78 -12.00 -2.90
CA LEU A 118 9.85 -12.06 -1.91
C LEU A 118 10.04 -13.47 -1.35
N GLY A 119 11.26 -13.80 -1.00
CA GLY A 119 11.66 -15.03 -0.34
C GLY A 119 11.53 -14.98 1.19
N LYS A 120 12.07 -16.03 1.85
CA LYS A 120 12.02 -16.24 3.31
C LYS A 120 12.73 -15.14 4.14
N ASP A 121 13.63 -14.41 3.54
CA ASP A 121 14.40 -13.31 4.12
C ASP A 121 13.84 -11.93 3.75
N ALA A 122 12.62 -11.88 3.24
CA ALA A 122 11.97 -10.69 2.70
C ALA A 122 12.78 -10.00 1.60
N THR A 123 13.63 -10.73 0.90
CA THR A 123 14.39 -10.23 -0.25
C THR A 123 13.84 -10.78 -1.56
N GLY A 124 13.98 -10.01 -2.63
CA GLY A 124 13.58 -10.36 -3.97
C GLY A 124 14.35 -9.55 -5.01
N ARG A 125 14.29 -9.99 -6.25
CA ARG A 125 14.91 -9.26 -7.35
C ARG A 125 13.93 -8.25 -7.95
N ALA A 126 14.42 -7.11 -8.41
CA ALA A 126 13.59 -6.09 -9.05
C ALA A 126 12.76 -6.64 -10.23
N LEU A 127 13.27 -7.64 -10.97
CA LEU A 127 12.50 -8.28 -12.04
C LEU A 127 11.34 -9.14 -11.53
N GLN A 128 11.45 -9.80 -10.37
CA GLN A 128 10.33 -10.51 -9.74
C GLN A 128 9.26 -9.50 -9.30
N PHE A 129 9.69 -8.42 -8.66
CA PHE A 129 8.81 -7.32 -8.28
C PHE A 129 8.09 -6.72 -9.50
N ALA A 130 8.81 -6.36 -10.57
CA ALA A 130 8.21 -5.85 -11.80
C ALA A 130 7.27 -6.86 -12.46
N GLY A 131 7.61 -8.16 -12.45
CA GLY A 131 6.76 -9.23 -12.96
C GLY A 131 5.45 -9.37 -12.18
N GLY A 132 5.52 -9.32 -10.85
CA GLY A 132 4.34 -9.37 -9.98
C GLY A 132 3.45 -8.13 -10.15
N LEU A 133 4.04 -6.95 -10.20
CA LEU A 133 3.32 -5.71 -10.47
C LEU A 133 2.62 -5.75 -11.83
N ARG A 134 3.31 -6.18 -12.88
CA ARG A 134 2.73 -6.35 -14.21
C ARG A 134 1.55 -7.31 -14.19
N TRP A 135 1.74 -8.47 -13.56
CA TRP A 135 0.66 -9.45 -13.44
C TRP A 135 -0.58 -8.84 -12.77
N ALA A 136 -0.42 -8.15 -11.66
CA ALA A 136 -1.53 -7.51 -10.96
C ALA A 136 -2.26 -6.49 -11.84
N ILE A 137 -1.53 -5.65 -12.58
CA ILE A 137 -2.09 -4.67 -13.53
C ILE A 137 -2.89 -5.36 -14.64
N GLU A 138 -2.41 -6.49 -15.16
CA GLU A 138 -2.99 -7.19 -16.31
C GLU A 138 -4.14 -8.13 -15.93
N ASN A 139 -4.25 -8.54 -14.65
CA ASN A 139 -5.26 -9.50 -14.18
C ASN A 139 -6.40 -8.87 -13.38
N GLY A 140 -6.68 -7.59 -13.63
CA GLY A 140 -7.88 -6.91 -13.15
C GLY A 140 -7.87 -6.54 -11.68
N MET A 141 -6.69 -6.39 -11.08
CA MET A 141 -6.59 -5.78 -9.76
C MET A 141 -6.91 -4.28 -9.87
N GLN A 142 -7.68 -3.78 -8.94
CA GLN A 142 -8.11 -2.38 -8.94
C GLN A 142 -7.24 -1.50 -8.03
N VAL A 143 -6.67 -2.13 -7.00
CA VAL A 143 -5.76 -1.50 -6.06
C VAL A 143 -4.57 -2.43 -5.83
N ILE A 144 -3.37 -1.90 -5.82
CA ILE A 144 -2.15 -2.69 -5.61
C ILE A 144 -1.36 -2.07 -4.45
N ASN A 145 -1.16 -2.86 -3.40
CA ASN A 145 -0.31 -2.52 -2.28
C ASN A 145 1.13 -2.94 -2.55
N LEU A 146 2.05 -1.98 -2.47
CA LEU A 146 3.47 -2.16 -2.68
C LEU A 146 4.23 -1.75 -1.40
N SER A 147 4.35 -2.69 -0.46
CA SER A 147 5.11 -2.48 0.79
C SER A 147 6.60 -2.81 0.61
N LEU A 148 7.08 -2.72 -0.62
CA LEU A 148 8.47 -2.91 -1.04
C LEU A 148 8.83 -1.91 -2.14
N SER A 149 10.12 -1.65 -2.29
CA SER A 149 10.64 -0.74 -3.30
C SER A 149 12.07 -1.11 -3.70
N THR A 150 12.59 -0.47 -4.75
CA THR A 150 14.00 -0.56 -5.14
C THR A 150 14.62 0.83 -5.22
N SER A 151 15.84 0.98 -4.72
CA SER A 151 16.64 2.20 -4.87
C SER A 151 17.57 2.17 -6.09
N ARG A 152 17.53 1.09 -6.89
CA ARG A 152 18.43 0.90 -8.04
C ARG A 152 17.92 1.68 -9.24
N GLU A 153 18.65 2.71 -9.63
CA GLU A 153 18.29 3.64 -10.72
C GLU A 153 18.13 2.94 -12.09
N GLU A 154 18.83 1.83 -12.30
CA GLU A 154 18.72 1.05 -13.53
C GLU A 154 17.30 0.53 -13.80
N TYR A 155 16.45 0.42 -12.76
CA TYR A 155 15.06 0.00 -12.87
C TYR A 155 14.07 1.17 -12.93
N TYR A 156 14.54 2.42 -12.87
CA TYR A 156 13.68 3.60 -12.92
C TYR A 156 12.68 3.53 -14.09
N GLY A 157 13.18 3.36 -15.33
CA GLY A 157 12.33 3.33 -16.52
C GLY A 157 11.33 2.19 -16.53
N LEU A 158 11.73 0.99 -16.06
CA LEU A 158 10.86 -0.18 -15.98
C LEU A 158 9.67 0.04 -15.05
N PHE A 159 9.92 0.54 -13.83
CA PHE A 159 8.83 0.79 -12.88
C PHE A 159 8.00 2.02 -13.24
N HIS A 160 8.58 3.03 -13.92
CA HIS A 160 7.84 4.17 -14.43
C HIS A 160 6.83 3.75 -15.51
N GLU A 161 7.25 2.91 -16.45
CA GLU A 161 6.36 2.34 -17.47
C GLU A 161 5.21 1.56 -16.85
N LEU A 162 5.48 0.73 -15.83
CA LEU A 162 4.45 -0.02 -15.12
C LEU A 162 3.49 0.89 -14.34
N ALA A 163 3.98 1.97 -13.75
CA ALA A 163 3.16 2.94 -13.04
C ALA A 163 2.22 3.68 -14.01
N ASP A 164 2.70 4.07 -15.19
CA ASP A 164 1.87 4.67 -16.23
C ASP A 164 0.83 3.67 -16.77
N GLN A 165 1.23 2.42 -17.03
CA GLN A 165 0.28 1.36 -17.43
C GLN A 165 -0.83 1.16 -16.39
N ALA A 166 -0.51 1.15 -15.10
CA ALA A 166 -1.50 1.06 -14.03
C ALA A 166 -2.47 2.24 -14.09
N TYR A 167 -1.93 3.47 -14.18
CA TYR A 167 -2.73 4.69 -14.25
C TYR A 167 -3.74 4.66 -15.41
N PHE A 168 -3.28 4.34 -16.64
CA PHE A 168 -4.13 4.29 -17.83
C PHE A 168 -5.13 3.13 -17.83
N ARG A 169 -4.89 2.09 -17.03
CA ARG A 169 -5.84 0.98 -16.80
C ARG A 169 -6.74 1.20 -15.58
N ASN A 170 -6.73 2.40 -15.02
CA ASN A 170 -7.53 2.76 -13.85
C ASN A 170 -7.20 1.91 -12.60
N VAL A 171 -5.94 1.54 -12.41
CA VAL A 171 -5.43 0.79 -11.26
C VAL A 171 -4.69 1.73 -10.32
N MET A 172 -5.03 1.69 -9.03
CA MET A 172 -4.36 2.48 -8.00
C MET A 172 -3.11 1.77 -7.50
N LEU A 173 -1.97 2.45 -7.53
CA LEU A 173 -0.74 1.99 -6.89
C LEU A 173 -0.52 2.76 -5.59
N ILE A 174 -0.44 2.04 -4.48
CA ILE A 174 -0.09 2.57 -3.16
C ILE A 174 1.26 1.98 -2.78
N SER A 175 2.27 2.82 -2.57
CA SER A 175 3.63 2.37 -2.32
C SER A 175 4.21 2.99 -1.05
N ALA A 176 4.75 2.14 -0.19
CA ALA A 176 5.59 2.59 0.90
C ALA A 176 6.87 3.24 0.35
N VAL A 177 7.27 4.36 0.93
CA VAL A 177 8.61 4.92 0.70
C VAL A 177 9.65 4.10 1.45
N ASN A 178 10.92 4.23 1.08
CA ASN A 178 12.00 3.52 1.76
C ASN A 178 12.10 3.93 3.24
N ASN A 179 12.46 3.01 4.12
CA ASN A 179 12.69 3.29 5.55
C ASN A 179 13.98 4.06 5.81
N ILE A 180 14.88 4.15 4.84
CA ILE A 180 16.06 5.02 4.88
C ILE A 180 15.87 6.17 3.87
N PRO A 181 16.49 7.35 4.08
CA PRO A 181 16.23 8.56 3.29
C PRO A 181 16.92 8.50 1.92
N VAL A 182 16.56 7.52 1.11
CA VAL A 182 17.04 7.36 -0.26
C VAL A 182 15.87 7.34 -1.24
N PRO A 183 16.04 7.85 -2.47
CA PRO A 183 15.06 7.69 -3.53
C PRO A 183 14.70 6.21 -3.74
N SER A 184 13.42 5.91 -3.90
CA SER A 184 12.97 4.54 -4.16
C SER A 184 11.79 4.48 -5.13
N TYR A 185 11.76 3.43 -5.90
CA TYR A 185 10.79 3.23 -6.97
C TYR A 185 9.89 2.02 -6.65
N PRO A 186 8.58 2.13 -6.91
CA PRO A 186 7.86 3.17 -7.65
C PRO A 186 7.34 4.34 -6.78
N SER A 187 7.63 4.42 -5.48
CA SER A 187 7.04 5.40 -4.56
C SER A 187 7.22 6.88 -4.96
N LEU A 188 8.25 7.19 -5.76
CA LEU A 188 8.54 8.56 -6.19
C LEU A 188 7.80 9.01 -7.47
N TYR A 189 7.02 8.14 -8.11
CA TYR A 189 6.32 8.56 -9.33
C TYR A 189 5.03 9.30 -8.99
N ALA A 190 4.75 10.38 -9.73
CA ALA A 190 3.61 11.25 -9.47
C ALA A 190 2.25 10.54 -9.54
N VAL A 191 2.14 9.47 -10.31
CA VAL A 191 0.91 8.67 -10.45
C VAL A 191 0.72 7.66 -9.29
N VAL A 192 1.74 7.45 -8.47
CA VAL A 192 1.72 6.53 -7.32
C VAL A 192 1.34 7.30 -6.05
N VAL A 193 0.58 6.69 -5.18
CA VAL A 193 0.32 7.22 -3.84
C VAL A 193 1.46 6.79 -2.93
N SER A 194 2.34 7.73 -2.57
CA SER A 194 3.49 7.48 -1.71
C SER A 194 3.12 7.65 -0.23
N VAL A 195 3.53 6.67 0.59
CA VAL A 195 3.12 6.61 2.00
C VAL A 195 4.32 6.42 2.93
N ALA A 196 4.39 7.25 3.97
CA ALA A 196 5.29 7.09 5.11
C ALA A 196 4.52 6.82 6.42
N ALA A 197 5.23 6.36 7.43
CA ALA A 197 4.67 6.05 8.73
C ALA A 197 4.53 7.27 9.64
N HIS A 198 3.47 7.31 10.44
CA HIS A 198 3.38 8.13 11.65
C HIS A 198 3.04 7.26 12.88
N ASP A 199 3.07 7.83 14.06
CA ASP A 199 2.93 7.17 15.36
C ASP A 199 1.50 7.14 15.92
N GLY A 200 0.51 7.63 15.17
CA GLY A 200 -0.90 7.51 15.55
C GLY A 200 -1.41 6.07 15.41
N HIS A 201 -2.45 5.72 16.17
CA HIS A 201 -2.99 4.34 16.22
C HIS A 201 -4.39 4.19 15.60
N ASP A 202 -5.09 5.30 15.30
CA ASP A 202 -6.37 5.22 14.59
C ASP A 202 -6.15 4.87 13.13
N PRO A 203 -6.70 3.74 12.62
CA PRO A 203 -6.45 3.26 11.27
C PRO A 203 -6.99 4.17 10.17
N PHE A 204 -7.89 5.11 10.50
CA PHE A 204 -8.45 6.07 9.56
C PHE A 204 -7.82 7.47 9.66
N THR A 205 -6.93 7.70 10.64
CA THR A 205 -6.18 8.94 10.74
C THR A 205 -4.98 8.90 9.80
N TYR A 206 -4.97 9.77 8.82
CA TYR A 206 -3.86 9.95 7.90
C TYR A 206 -3.67 11.42 7.54
N TYR A 207 -2.47 11.75 7.11
CA TYR A 207 -2.05 13.13 6.84
C TYR A 207 -1.63 13.28 5.38
N TYR A 208 -1.87 14.45 4.82
CA TYR A 208 -1.41 14.82 3.48
C TYR A 208 -0.26 15.83 3.56
N ASN A 209 0.80 15.59 2.81
CA ASN A 209 1.92 16.49 2.62
C ASN A 209 1.98 16.96 1.15
N PRO A 210 1.75 18.27 0.89
CA PRO A 210 1.78 18.78 -0.48
C PRO A 210 3.19 18.92 -1.06
N SER A 211 4.23 18.62 -0.27
CA SER A 211 5.63 18.79 -0.66
C SER A 211 6.26 17.42 -0.94
N PRO A 212 6.39 17.01 -2.22
CA PRO A 212 7.05 15.75 -2.58
C PRO A 212 8.45 15.60 -1.93
N PRO A 213 8.97 14.38 -1.80
CA PRO A 213 8.57 13.17 -2.52
C PRO A 213 7.52 12.30 -1.82
N VAL A 214 7.14 12.58 -0.59
CA VAL A 214 6.18 11.75 0.17
C VAL A 214 4.89 12.53 0.36
N GLU A 215 3.77 11.95 -0.05
CA GLU A 215 2.50 12.66 -0.08
C GLU A 215 1.58 12.34 1.10
N PHE A 216 1.61 11.10 1.62
CA PHE A 216 0.72 10.69 2.69
C PHE A 216 1.48 10.08 3.85
N GLY A 217 0.98 10.33 5.06
CA GLY A 217 1.40 9.67 6.28
C GLY A 217 0.25 8.87 6.88
N ALA A 218 0.48 7.61 7.26
CA ALA A 218 -0.51 6.75 7.88
C ALA A 218 0.11 5.97 9.05
N PRO A 219 -0.68 5.31 9.93
CA PRO A 219 -0.14 4.53 11.04
C PRO A 219 0.87 3.49 10.56
N GLY A 220 2.08 3.50 11.13
CA GLY A 220 3.14 2.56 10.72
C GLY A 220 4.23 2.39 11.76
N ILE A 221 4.06 2.99 12.97
CA ILE A 221 4.97 2.86 14.11
C ILE A 221 4.22 2.11 15.21
N ASP A 222 4.83 1.03 15.71
CA ASP A 222 4.29 0.15 16.76
C ASP A 222 2.88 -0.38 16.44
N VAL A 223 2.66 -0.74 15.17
CA VAL A 223 1.38 -1.30 14.71
C VAL A 223 1.28 -2.76 15.08
N ARG A 224 0.15 -3.15 15.70
CA ARG A 224 -0.17 -4.57 15.91
C ARG A 224 -0.66 -5.17 14.58
N VAL A 225 0.03 -6.21 14.11
CA VAL A 225 -0.21 -6.84 12.81
C VAL A 225 -0.40 -8.35 12.94
N ALA A 226 -1.12 -8.95 11.99
CA ALA A 226 -1.13 -10.39 11.76
C ALA A 226 0.28 -10.85 11.36
N TRP A 227 0.68 -12.05 11.79
CA TRP A 227 1.99 -12.61 11.51
C TRP A 227 1.91 -14.11 11.29
N LEU A 228 2.98 -14.71 10.76
CA LEU A 228 3.04 -16.16 10.49
C LEU A 228 2.56 -17.01 11.67
N ASN A 229 2.10 -18.21 11.35
CA ASN A 229 1.61 -19.21 12.28
C ASN A 229 0.40 -18.73 13.10
N LYS A 230 -0.47 -17.95 12.47
CA LYS A 230 -1.70 -17.40 13.06
C LYS A 230 -1.44 -16.55 14.31
N GLN A 231 -0.27 -15.95 14.38
CA GLN A 231 0.15 -15.10 15.49
C GLN A 231 -0.06 -13.61 15.17
N SER A 232 0.25 -12.77 16.13
CA SER A 232 0.33 -11.32 15.96
C SER A 232 1.70 -10.82 16.41
N SER A 233 2.16 -9.73 15.80
CA SER A 233 3.40 -9.03 16.16
C SER A 233 3.14 -7.54 16.31
N VAL A 234 4.07 -6.82 16.92
CA VAL A 234 4.13 -5.35 16.84
C VAL A 234 5.29 -4.98 15.94
N SER A 235 5.01 -4.14 14.96
CA SER A 235 5.97 -3.85 13.89
C SER A 235 6.00 -2.37 13.56
N THR A 236 7.16 -1.88 13.11
CA THR A 236 7.38 -0.49 12.71
C THR A 236 8.02 -0.43 11.32
N GLY A 237 7.46 0.41 10.44
CA GLY A 237 7.98 0.63 9.09
C GLY A 237 6.96 1.32 8.19
N ASN A 238 7.46 2.02 7.16
CA ASN A 238 6.61 2.61 6.13
C ASN A 238 5.76 1.57 5.41
N SER A 239 6.24 0.33 5.36
CA SER A 239 5.53 -0.81 4.78
C SER A 239 4.24 -1.18 5.52
N PHE A 240 4.07 -0.80 6.79
CA PHE A 240 2.83 -0.99 7.53
C PHE A 240 1.89 0.23 7.42
N ALA A 241 2.39 1.38 6.94
CA ALA A 241 1.57 2.56 6.67
C ALA A 241 0.82 2.46 5.34
N ALA A 242 1.47 2.00 4.27
CA ALA A 242 0.86 1.87 2.95
C ALA A 242 -0.44 1.03 2.93
N PRO A 243 -0.56 -0.11 3.66
CA PRO A 243 -1.79 -0.88 3.74
C PRO A 243 -2.99 -0.13 4.30
N HIS A 244 -2.80 0.84 5.21
CA HIS A 244 -3.90 1.68 5.72
C HIS A 244 -4.52 2.50 4.59
N ILE A 245 -3.68 3.18 3.81
CA ILE A 245 -4.15 3.94 2.63
C ILE A 245 -4.76 3.02 1.58
N THR A 246 -4.18 1.82 1.39
CA THR A 246 -4.73 0.80 0.48
C THR A 246 -6.15 0.41 0.85
N GLY A 247 -6.41 0.14 2.13
CA GLY A 247 -7.76 -0.18 2.63
C GLY A 247 -8.75 0.97 2.44
N ILE A 248 -8.34 2.22 2.73
CA ILE A 248 -9.17 3.41 2.50
C ILE A 248 -9.48 3.57 1.01
N VAL A 249 -8.49 3.39 0.12
CA VAL A 249 -8.68 3.44 -1.34
C VAL A 249 -9.63 2.35 -1.81
N ALA A 250 -9.54 1.13 -1.27
CA ALA A 250 -10.48 0.06 -1.59
C ALA A 250 -11.93 0.44 -1.23
N ARG A 251 -12.15 1.10 -0.09
CA ARG A 251 -13.48 1.60 0.29
C ARG A 251 -13.96 2.72 -0.63
N ILE A 252 -13.09 3.66 -1.00
CA ILE A 252 -13.43 4.73 -1.97
C ILE A 252 -13.83 4.10 -3.30
N ARG A 253 -13.04 3.14 -3.79
CA ARG A 253 -13.30 2.44 -5.05
C ARG A 253 -14.63 1.68 -5.07
N ALA A 254 -14.97 1.01 -3.96
CA ALA A 254 -16.24 0.31 -3.84
C ALA A 254 -17.44 1.25 -3.86
N LYS A 255 -17.29 2.44 -3.29
CA LYS A 255 -18.36 3.45 -3.21
C LYS A 255 -18.48 4.30 -4.48
N HIS A 256 -17.35 4.57 -5.12
CA HIS A 256 -17.23 5.44 -6.29
C HIS A 256 -16.43 4.75 -7.41
N PRO A 257 -16.98 3.71 -8.05
CA PRO A 257 -16.26 2.93 -9.06
C PRO A 257 -15.90 3.74 -10.32
N GLU A 258 -16.57 4.85 -10.55
CA GLU A 258 -16.35 5.77 -11.67
C GLU A 258 -15.11 6.65 -11.52
N LEU A 259 -14.60 6.86 -10.30
CA LEU A 259 -13.45 7.73 -10.07
C LEU A 259 -12.16 7.13 -10.66
N VAL A 260 -11.41 7.96 -11.35
CA VAL A 260 -10.09 7.61 -11.90
C VAL A 260 -8.97 7.88 -10.87
N PRO A 261 -7.76 7.33 -11.03
CA PRO A 261 -6.68 7.43 -10.04
C PRO A 261 -6.38 8.84 -9.55
N PHE A 262 -6.34 9.82 -10.46
CA PHE A 262 -6.13 11.22 -10.09
C PHE A 262 -7.23 11.75 -9.15
N GLN A 263 -8.48 11.42 -9.43
CA GLN A 263 -9.62 11.85 -8.59
C GLN A 263 -9.57 11.21 -7.21
N ILE A 264 -9.26 9.90 -7.13
CA ILE A 264 -9.11 9.20 -5.84
C ILE A 264 -7.98 9.82 -5.03
N LYS A 265 -6.83 10.12 -5.64
CA LYS A 265 -5.72 10.80 -4.98
C LYS A 265 -6.11 12.19 -4.48
N THR A 266 -6.91 12.91 -5.25
CA THR A 266 -7.47 14.22 -4.85
C THR A 266 -8.43 14.09 -3.68
N VAL A 267 -9.30 13.07 -3.67
CA VAL A 267 -10.21 12.75 -2.56
C VAL A 267 -9.43 12.43 -1.30
N LEU A 268 -8.37 11.61 -1.40
CA LEU A 268 -7.49 11.34 -0.26
C LEU A 268 -6.89 12.62 0.31
N ALA A 269 -6.37 13.51 -0.53
CA ALA A 269 -5.80 14.78 -0.07
C ALA A 269 -6.85 15.68 0.61
N ALA A 270 -8.08 15.72 0.09
CA ALA A 270 -9.16 16.50 0.66
C ALA A 270 -9.69 15.95 1.99
N CYS A 271 -9.62 14.63 2.20
CA CYS A 271 -10.12 13.95 3.40
C CYS A 271 -9.04 13.75 4.48
N ALA A 272 -7.80 14.15 4.23
CA ALA A 272 -6.72 13.99 5.20
C ALA A 272 -7.01 14.79 6.49
N THR A 273 -6.61 14.24 7.62
CA THR A 273 -6.90 14.78 8.96
C THR A 273 -6.34 16.19 9.17
N ASN A 274 -5.23 16.52 8.51
CA ASN A 274 -4.61 17.85 8.56
C ASN A 274 -5.14 18.82 7.49
N THR A 275 -6.17 18.45 6.73
CA THR A 275 -6.82 19.34 5.75
C THR A 275 -8.05 19.99 6.38
N ARG A 276 -7.95 21.29 6.71
CA ARG A 276 -9.08 22.08 7.21
C ARG A 276 -10.02 22.42 6.07
N ARG A 277 -11.31 22.30 6.31
CA ARG A 277 -12.36 22.78 5.41
C ARG A 277 -12.67 24.23 5.76
N THR A 278 -12.73 25.08 4.75
CA THR A 278 -13.37 26.41 4.90
C THR A 278 -14.87 26.19 4.81
N GLU A 279 -15.60 26.57 5.85
CA GLU A 279 -17.06 26.64 5.87
C GLU A 279 -17.61 27.62 4.81
#